data_3fbdec43ffadc7b9d0bd8c3c0b239d9e
#
_entry.id   3fbdec43ffadc7b9d0bd8c3c0b239d9e
#
_cell.length_a   1.000
_cell.length_b   1.000
_cell.length_c   1.000
_cell.angle_alpha   90.00
_cell.angle_beta   90.00
_cell.angle_gamma   90.00
#
_symmetry.space_group_name_H-M   'P 1'
#
loop_
_entity.id
_entity.type
_entity.pdbx_description
1 polymer ?
#
loop_
_entity_poly.entity_id
_entity_poly.type
_entity_poly.pdbx_seq_one_letter_code
_entity_poly.pdbx_strand_id
1 'polypeptide(L)'
;MLAGCSGEDKNTITFWTPLTGEDGAYMDQLVKEYNETDPEFKVKHVITSDMYTKMATVLNSGKGIPDLSIIHADRVPGFVKDDVLEPMSAVMESQPELKEENFLPQAWSSGNIDGTQYTIPLDIHSNAMYYNKDLLKKYGVENFLDDDVVTIDEMLSLQGKLDEGDYVVNDALLSWVILAQVQNLGGDIQKDGQPAINTEVMKQAHEDIKKLDDAGLMTPFGEDGYLMFQSGNVLFSTDGTWSSTAHSGVEGLNFGVTNIYSTTPDKFTNRASSHLFAMLENEARTDEKEKGIADFLEFIRSNSLEWAKAGQIVASKEVNESPEYQEYIQSFFTSNEKEIESLYIYTYEFYPYVQEALDKYSVDMIRNDEGIDIDEGLKTMQKFVEDKIAEGNK
;
A
#
# COMPACT_ATOMS: atom_id res chain seq x y z
N MET A 1 30.59 -4.51 -42.05
CA MET A 1 30.63 -5.25 -40.78
C MET A 1 30.36 -4.24 -39.68
N LEU A 2 29.13 -4.16 -39.18
CA LEU A 2 28.74 -3.39 -38.01
C LEU A 2 28.33 -4.42 -36.97
N ALA A 3 29.28 -4.79 -36.12
CA ALA A 3 29.01 -5.54 -34.91
C ALA A 3 28.45 -4.55 -33.89
N GLY A 4 27.14 -4.45 -33.80
CA GLY A 4 26.45 -3.79 -32.69
C GLY A 4 26.34 -4.77 -31.53
N CYS A 5 27.43 -4.97 -30.77
CA CYS A 5 27.32 -5.48 -29.42
C CYS A 5 26.88 -4.31 -28.55
N SER A 6 25.57 -4.23 -28.22
CA SER A 6 25.13 -3.52 -27.05
C SER A 6 25.53 -4.38 -25.86
N GLY A 7 26.79 -4.31 -25.44
CA GLY A 7 27.19 -4.77 -24.13
C GLY A 7 26.46 -3.89 -23.12
N GLU A 8 25.65 -4.49 -22.24
CA GLU A 8 25.23 -3.83 -21.02
C GLU A 8 26.50 -3.27 -20.38
N ASP A 9 26.44 -2.00 -20.00
CA ASP A 9 27.56 -1.37 -19.31
C ASP A 9 27.73 -2.10 -17.99
N LYS A 10 28.88 -2.75 -17.80
CA LYS A 10 29.16 -3.62 -16.65
C LYS A 10 28.99 -2.88 -15.31
N ASN A 11 29.08 -1.55 -15.34
CA ASN A 11 28.94 -0.68 -14.19
C ASN A 11 27.54 -0.04 -14.09
N THR A 12 26.53 -0.67 -14.67
CA THR A 12 25.15 -0.21 -14.56
C THR A 12 24.30 -1.24 -13.81
N ILE A 13 23.56 -0.76 -12.80
CA ILE A 13 22.51 -1.49 -12.09
C ILE A 13 21.19 -1.23 -12.83
N THR A 14 20.55 -2.29 -13.35
CA THR A 14 19.19 -2.20 -13.91
C THR A 14 18.18 -2.30 -12.79
N PHE A 15 17.37 -1.26 -12.64
CA PHE A 15 16.39 -1.12 -11.55
C PHE A 15 14.97 -1.01 -12.11
N TRP A 16 14.11 -2.01 -11.82
CA TRP A 16 12.73 -2.04 -12.28
C TRP A 16 11.75 -1.64 -11.18
N THR A 17 10.75 -0.83 -11.57
CA THR A 17 9.68 -0.43 -10.65
C THR A 17 8.29 -0.49 -11.30
N PRO A 18 7.23 -0.72 -10.50
CA PRO A 18 5.84 -0.62 -10.95
C PRO A 18 5.28 0.82 -10.88
N LEU A 19 6.10 1.80 -10.53
CA LEU A 19 5.73 3.16 -10.19
C LEU A 19 5.32 3.95 -11.44
N THR A 20 4.07 3.80 -11.88
CA THR A 20 3.55 4.41 -13.12
C THR A 20 2.86 5.76 -12.91
N GLY A 21 2.68 6.19 -11.67
CA GLY A 21 2.08 7.46 -11.27
C GLY A 21 3.11 8.58 -11.08
N GLU A 22 2.74 9.59 -10.31
CA GLU A 22 3.64 10.71 -9.94
C GLU A 22 4.83 10.23 -9.10
N ASP A 23 4.67 9.16 -8.35
CA ASP A 23 5.69 8.47 -7.58
C ASP A 23 6.89 8.02 -8.44
N GLY A 24 6.66 7.63 -9.69
CA GLY A 24 7.72 7.32 -10.63
C GLY A 24 8.66 8.50 -10.89
N ALA A 25 8.14 9.72 -10.94
CA ALA A 25 8.94 10.93 -11.14
C ALA A 25 9.84 11.24 -9.93
N TYR A 26 9.35 11.00 -8.71
CA TYR A 26 10.17 11.15 -7.49
C TYR A 26 11.28 10.10 -7.42
N MET A 27 11.01 8.87 -7.83
CA MET A 27 12.03 7.83 -7.92
C MET A 27 13.08 8.16 -9.01
N ASP A 28 12.66 8.66 -10.18
CA ASP A 28 13.57 9.13 -11.22
C ASP A 28 14.50 10.25 -10.71
N GLN A 29 13.96 11.17 -9.90
CA GLN A 29 14.75 12.24 -9.29
C GLN A 29 15.80 11.69 -8.31
N LEU A 30 15.41 10.77 -7.42
CA LEU A 30 16.34 10.12 -6.48
C LEU A 30 17.46 9.35 -7.22
N VAL A 31 17.11 8.60 -8.27
CA VAL A 31 18.10 7.90 -9.10
C VAL A 31 19.05 8.87 -9.80
N LYS A 32 18.53 10.00 -10.30
CA LYS A 32 19.35 11.05 -10.91
C LYS A 32 20.32 11.66 -9.88
N GLU A 33 19.85 12.00 -8.69
CA GLU A 33 20.68 12.55 -7.62
C GLU A 33 21.78 11.58 -7.19
N TYR A 34 21.44 10.29 -7.06
CA TYR A 34 22.45 9.24 -6.82
C TYR A 34 23.51 9.21 -7.91
N ASN A 35 23.11 9.18 -9.18
CA ASN A 35 24.01 9.13 -10.31
C ASN A 35 24.91 10.37 -10.45
N GLU A 36 24.45 11.54 -9.96
CA GLU A 36 25.21 12.79 -9.92
C GLU A 36 26.32 12.79 -8.84
N THR A 37 26.27 11.88 -7.85
CA THR A 37 27.38 11.67 -6.91
C THR A 37 28.59 10.97 -7.58
N ASP A 38 28.49 10.58 -8.83
CA ASP A 38 29.49 9.84 -9.62
C ASP A 38 29.91 8.50 -8.99
N PRO A 39 28.93 7.61 -8.64
CA PRO A 39 29.20 6.33 -8.03
C PRO A 39 29.89 5.37 -8.99
N GLU A 40 30.58 4.33 -8.49
CA GLU A 40 31.17 3.28 -9.29
C GLU A 40 30.14 2.54 -10.17
N PHE A 41 28.93 2.30 -9.62
CA PHE A 41 27.81 1.70 -10.33
C PHE A 41 26.67 2.72 -10.45
N LYS A 42 26.35 3.11 -11.69
CA LYS A 42 25.20 3.97 -11.97
C LYS A 42 23.92 3.16 -12.03
N VAL A 43 22.82 3.74 -11.60
CA VAL A 43 21.50 3.11 -11.65
C VAL A 43 20.75 3.55 -12.89
N LYS A 44 20.18 2.58 -13.61
CA LYS A 44 19.25 2.80 -14.71
C LYS A 44 17.85 2.39 -14.26
N HIS A 45 17.01 3.38 -13.98
CA HIS A 45 15.63 3.16 -13.61
C HIS A 45 14.76 2.83 -14.84
N VAL A 46 13.88 1.85 -14.70
CA VAL A 46 12.96 1.39 -15.75
C VAL A 46 11.58 1.20 -15.10
N ILE A 47 10.67 2.12 -15.40
CA ILE A 47 9.26 2.00 -15.01
C ILE A 47 8.61 0.95 -15.92
N THR A 48 7.96 -0.01 -15.33
CA THR A 48 7.39 -1.16 -16.04
C THR A 48 5.95 -1.38 -15.64
N SER A 49 5.00 -0.98 -16.48
CA SER A 49 3.62 -1.45 -16.36
C SER A 49 3.60 -2.98 -16.51
N ASP A 50 2.67 -3.69 -15.91
CA ASP A 50 2.61 -5.16 -15.92
C ASP A 50 3.92 -5.84 -15.44
N MET A 51 4.58 -5.20 -14.47
CA MET A 51 5.92 -5.61 -14.02
C MET A 51 5.99 -7.09 -13.63
N TYR A 52 5.01 -7.61 -12.90
CA TYR A 52 5.00 -9.01 -12.44
C TYR A 52 4.90 -10.01 -13.59
N THR A 53 4.13 -9.71 -14.65
CA THR A 53 4.08 -10.53 -15.86
C THR A 53 5.40 -10.53 -16.60
N LYS A 54 6.08 -9.37 -16.66
CA LYS A 54 7.40 -9.27 -17.27
C LYS A 54 8.48 -9.97 -16.45
N MET A 55 8.42 -9.85 -15.10
CA MET A 55 9.30 -10.61 -14.19
C MET A 55 9.20 -12.11 -14.45
N ALA A 56 8.01 -12.68 -14.48
CA ALA A 56 7.82 -14.09 -14.79
C ALA A 56 8.43 -14.47 -16.16
N THR A 57 8.33 -13.59 -17.16
CA THR A 57 8.91 -13.83 -18.49
C THR A 57 10.44 -13.87 -18.48
N VAL A 58 11.08 -12.90 -17.81
CA VAL A 58 12.56 -12.84 -17.77
C VAL A 58 13.15 -13.93 -16.88
N LEU A 59 12.50 -14.28 -15.77
CA LEU A 59 12.89 -15.40 -14.92
C LEU A 59 12.82 -16.73 -15.67
N ASN A 60 11.71 -17.00 -16.37
CA ASN A 60 11.56 -18.22 -17.18
C ASN A 60 12.59 -18.31 -18.33
N SER A 61 13.02 -17.18 -18.89
CA SER A 61 13.99 -17.15 -19.99
C SER A 61 15.44 -17.11 -19.52
N GLY A 62 15.71 -16.75 -18.28
CA GLY A 62 17.04 -16.50 -17.72
C GLY A 62 17.77 -15.34 -18.39
N LYS A 63 17.03 -14.38 -19.00
CA LYS A 63 17.63 -13.26 -19.74
C LYS A 63 16.94 -11.94 -19.43
N GLY A 64 17.76 -10.91 -19.21
CA GLY A 64 17.26 -9.55 -18.95
C GLY A 64 16.61 -9.42 -17.59
N ILE A 65 17.01 -10.27 -16.62
CA ILE A 65 16.60 -10.16 -15.21
C ILE A 65 17.20 -8.87 -14.67
N PRO A 66 16.39 -7.97 -14.05
CA PRO A 66 16.91 -6.75 -13.44
C PRO A 66 17.83 -7.08 -12.25
N ASP A 67 18.79 -6.20 -11.99
CA ASP A 67 19.68 -6.34 -10.83
C ASP A 67 18.94 -6.03 -9.51
N LEU A 68 17.98 -5.09 -9.56
CA LEU A 68 17.18 -4.65 -8.44
C LEU A 68 15.75 -4.37 -8.91
N SER A 69 14.76 -4.60 -8.05
CA SER A 69 13.37 -4.30 -8.35
C SER A 69 12.67 -3.75 -7.11
N ILE A 70 11.63 -2.93 -7.29
CA ILE A 70 10.63 -2.69 -6.25
C ILE A 70 9.51 -3.71 -6.44
N ILE A 71 9.14 -4.37 -5.33
CA ILE A 71 7.97 -5.25 -5.25
C ILE A 71 7.08 -4.80 -4.08
N HIS A 72 5.79 -5.19 -4.11
CA HIS A 72 4.90 -4.96 -2.98
C HIS A 72 5.04 -6.08 -1.93
N ALA A 73 4.83 -5.75 -0.68
CA ALA A 73 4.99 -6.66 0.46
C ALA A 73 4.17 -7.96 0.33
N ASP A 74 2.99 -7.89 -0.28
CA ASP A 74 2.12 -9.03 -0.52
C ASP A 74 2.71 -10.09 -1.48
N ARG A 75 3.76 -9.74 -2.23
CA ARG A 75 4.44 -10.66 -3.16
C ARG A 75 5.56 -11.46 -2.51
N VAL A 76 6.13 -10.94 -1.41
CA VAL A 76 7.31 -11.54 -0.78
C VAL A 76 7.12 -13.01 -0.40
N PRO A 77 6.04 -13.42 0.30
CA PRO A 77 5.88 -14.81 0.71
C PRO A 77 5.83 -15.80 -0.47
N GLY A 78 5.07 -15.45 -1.52
CA GLY A 78 4.98 -16.27 -2.73
C GLY A 78 6.31 -16.34 -3.49
N PHE A 79 7.00 -15.21 -3.64
CA PHE A 79 8.27 -15.14 -4.36
C PHE A 79 9.40 -15.88 -3.63
N VAL A 80 9.41 -15.84 -2.29
CA VAL A 80 10.37 -16.63 -1.49
C VAL A 80 10.09 -18.12 -1.62
N LYS A 81 8.83 -18.55 -1.56
CA LYS A 81 8.42 -19.95 -1.73
C LYS A 81 8.81 -20.50 -3.10
N ASP A 82 8.72 -19.66 -4.14
CA ASP A 82 9.03 -20.03 -5.52
C ASP A 82 10.51 -19.83 -5.90
N ASP A 83 11.39 -19.58 -4.89
CA ASP A 83 12.83 -19.32 -5.07
C ASP A 83 13.12 -18.17 -6.05
N VAL A 84 12.29 -17.12 -6.09
CA VAL A 84 12.42 -15.96 -6.99
C VAL A 84 13.32 -14.89 -6.41
N LEU A 85 13.41 -14.79 -5.08
CA LEU A 85 14.17 -13.75 -4.37
C LEU A 85 15.48 -14.27 -3.79
N GLU A 86 16.52 -13.47 -3.92
CA GLU A 86 17.77 -13.67 -3.19
C GLU A 86 17.73 -12.94 -1.82
N PRO A 87 18.33 -13.54 -0.76
CA PRO A 87 18.51 -12.85 0.51
C PRO A 87 19.34 -11.56 0.38
N MET A 88 18.99 -10.54 1.16
CA MET A 88 19.73 -9.26 1.23
C MET A 88 20.98 -9.29 2.11
N SER A 89 21.44 -10.46 2.57
CA SER A 89 22.53 -10.58 3.53
C SER A 89 23.81 -9.91 3.06
N ALA A 90 24.24 -10.10 1.81
CA ALA A 90 25.47 -9.50 1.26
C ALA A 90 25.35 -7.96 1.14
N VAL A 91 24.17 -7.46 0.77
CA VAL A 91 23.85 -6.03 0.75
C VAL A 91 23.95 -5.42 2.16
N MET A 92 23.35 -6.07 3.16
CA MET A 92 23.35 -5.63 4.55
C MET A 92 24.76 -5.71 5.17
N GLU A 93 25.56 -6.71 4.80
CA GLU A 93 26.97 -6.80 5.25
C GLU A 93 27.82 -5.66 4.64
N SER A 94 27.51 -5.23 3.42
CA SER A 94 28.22 -4.14 2.73
C SER A 94 27.84 -2.76 3.29
N GLN A 95 26.58 -2.60 3.71
CA GLN A 95 26.07 -1.35 4.29
C GLN A 95 25.40 -1.61 5.65
N PRO A 96 26.14 -1.47 6.77
CA PRO A 96 25.65 -1.77 8.12
C PRO A 96 24.46 -0.92 8.60
N GLU A 97 24.16 0.18 7.91
CA GLU A 97 22.98 1.01 8.22
C GLU A 97 21.68 0.43 7.63
N LEU A 98 21.75 -0.53 6.71
CA LEU A 98 20.60 -1.28 6.19
C LEU A 98 20.24 -2.42 7.15
N LYS A 99 19.75 -2.06 8.35
CA LYS A 99 19.43 -2.98 9.46
C LYS A 99 18.06 -2.62 10.07
N GLU A 100 17.47 -3.59 10.75
CA GLU A 100 16.14 -3.49 11.36
C GLU A 100 15.91 -2.22 12.17
N GLU A 101 16.88 -1.83 13.00
CA GLU A 101 16.75 -0.70 13.93
C GLU A 101 16.53 0.64 13.21
N ASN A 102 16.95 0.74 11.94
CA ASN A 102 16.87 1.96 11.14
C ASN A 102 15.61 2.09 10.31
N PHE A 103 14.70 1.10 10.38
CA PHE A 103 13.45 1.10 9.62
C PHE A 103 12.22 0.93 10.51
N LEU A 104 11.06 1.37 10.02
CA LEU A 104 9.78 1.11 10.67
C LEU A 104 9.54 -0.41 10.76
N PRO A 105 9.13 -0.92 11.96
CA PRO A 105 9.06 -2.36 12.19
C PRO A 105 8.15 -3.11 11.22
N GLN A 106 6.99 -2.53 10.85
CA GLN A 106 6.03 -3.15 9.94
C GLN A 106 6.60 -3.33 8.54
N ALA A 107 7.31 -2.30 8.04
CA ALA A 107 7.95 -2.35 6.72
C ALA A 107 9.09 -3.39 6.71
N TRP A 108 9.94 -3.39 7.75
CA TRP A 108 11.04 -4.34 7.86
C TRP A 108 10.56 -5.78 7.94
N SER A 109 9.60 -6.05 8.85
CA SER A 109 9.09 -7.41 9.07
C SER A 109 8.37 -7.99 7.85
N SER A 110 7.80 -7.15 6.98
CA SER A 110 7.13 -7.62 5.76
C SER A 110 8.07 -8.24 4.73
N GLY A 111 9.37 -7.97 4.85
CA GLY A 111 10.42 -8.55 4.01
C GLY A 111 11.19 -9.69 4.67
N ASN A 112 10.83 -10.07 5.90
CA ASN A 112 11.49 -11.13 6.66
C ASN A 112 10.66 -12.42 6.64
N ILE A 113 11.22 -13.47 6.07
CA ILE A 113 10.60 -14.79 6.03
C ILE A 113 11.49 -15.77 6.77
N ASP A 114 10.97 -16.40 7.81
CA ASP A 114 11.65 -17.40 8.64
C ASP A 114 13.04 -16.94 9.15
N GLY A 115 13.17 -15.66 9.49
CA GLY A 115 14.40 -15.06 10.01
C GLY A 115 15.42 -14.63 8.93
N THR A 116 15.07 -14.77 7.65
CA THR A 116 15.89 -14.30 6.52
C THR A 116 15.28 -13.03 5.95
N GLN A 117 16.09 -11.97 5.81
CA GLN A 117 15.67 -10.72 5.20
C GLN A 117 15.87 -10.79 3.68
N TYR A 118 14.77 -10.70 2.92
CA TYR A 118 14.76 -10.76 1.45
C TYR A 118 14.62 -9.40 0.78
N THR A 119 14.29 -8.35 1.55
CA THR A 119 14.04 -7.02 0.99
C THR A 119 14.54 -5.91 1.90
N ILE A 120 14.79 -4.72 1.33
CA ILE A 120 15.00 -3.49 2.10
C ILE A 120 13.79 -2.57 1.86
N PRO A 121 13.11 -2.06 2.89
CA PRO A 121 11.91 -1.26 2.70
C PRO A 121 12.21 0.17 2.26
N LEU A 122 11.37 0.69 1.35
CA LEU A 122 11.36 2.09 0.92
C LEU A 122 10.36 2.90 1.75
N ASP A 123 9.15 2.38 1.89
CA ASP A 123 8.02 3.07 2.52
C ASP A 123 7.02 2.12 3.17
N ILE A 124 6.01 2.71 3.78
CA ILE A 124 4.70 2.13 3.98
C ILE A 124 3.70 2.99 3.22
N HIS A 125 2.82 2.38 2.45
CA HIS A 125 1.63 3.01 1.92
C HIS A 125 0.40 2.34 2.54
N SER A 126 -0.56 3.17 2.93
CA SER A 126 -1.70 2.72 3.72
C SER A 126 -2.98 3.32 3.17
N ASN A 127 -4.12 2.67 3.43
CA ASN A 127 -5.34 3.43 3.36
C ASN A 127 -5.34 4.53 4.43
N ALA A 128 -6.04 5.60 4.12
CA ALA A 128 -6.17 6.78 4.94
C ALA A 128 -7.59 7.33 4.77
N MET A 129 -8.11 8.01 5.77
CA MET A 129 -9.36 8.73 5.64
C MET A 129 -9.07 10.24 5.68
N TYR A 130 -9.28 10.89 4.55
CA TYR A 130 -9.23 12.34 4.47
C TYR A 130 -10.56 12.93 4.91
N TYR A 131 -10.55 14.04 5.63
CA TYR A 131 -11.75 14.71 6.08
C TYR A 131 -11.80 16.18 5.63
N ASN A 132 -13.00 16.66 5.26
CA ASN A 132 -13.23 18.05 4.87
C ASN A 132 -13.57 18.85 6.12
N LYS A 133 -12.65 19.74 6.54
CA LYS A 133 -12.81 20.57 7.76
C LYS A 133 -14.00 21.50 7.68
N ASP A 134 -14.31 22.01 6.49
CA ASP A 134 -15.42 22.97 6.33
C ASP A 134 -16.78 22.26 6.43
N LEU A 135 -16.89 21.02 5.90
CA LEU A 135 -18.09 20.20 6.06
C LEU A 135 -18.26 19.71 7.50
N LEU A 136 -17.20 19.25 8.17
CA LEU A 136 -17.27 18.88 9.59
C LEU A 136 -17.81 20.04 10.43
N LYS A 137 -17.29 21.25 10.21
CA LYS A 137 -17.77 22.46 10.87
C LYS A 137 -19.21 22.82 10.48
N LYS A 138 -19.58 22.70 9.19
CA LYS A 138 -20.94 22.96 8.69
C LYS A 138 -21.97 22.10 9.42
N TYR A 139 -21.66 20.82 9.68
CA TYR A 139 -22.56 19.89 10.36
C TYR A 139 -22.34 19.78 11.87
N GLY A 140 -21.33 20.49 12.42
CA GLY A 140 -21.05 20.55 13.86
C GLY A 140 -20.58 19.23 14.43
N VAL A 141 -19.73 18.50 13.67
CA VAL A 141 -19.24 17.14 13.99
C VAL A 141 -17.71 17.06 14.04
N GLU A 142 -17.05 18.19 14.33
CA GLU A 142 -15.59 18.21 14.51
C GLU A 142 -15.12 17.25 15.62
N ASN A 143 -15.98 16.99 16.61
CA ASN A 143 -15.71 16.05 17.71
C ASN A 143 -15.60 14.58 17.27
N PHE A 144 -15.97 14.22 16.03
CA PHE A 144 -15.75 12.86 15.50
C PHE A 144 -14.25 12.53 15.36
N LEU A 145 -13.39 13.54 15.43
CA LEU A 145 -11.95 13.41 15.35
C LEU A 145 -11.24 13.38 16.70
N ASP A 146 -11.98 13.46 17.83
CA ASP A 146 -11.38 13.60 19.17
C ASP A 146 -10.55 12.36 19.57
N ASP A 147 -10.89 11.18 19.05
CA ASP A 147 -10.24 9.90 19.34
C ASP A 147 -9.30 9.41 18.21
N ASP A 148 -9.04 10.26 17.19
CA ASP A 148 -8.29 9.92 15.98
C ASP A 148 -8.93 8.79 15.14
N VAL A 149 -10.15 8.35 15.48
CA VAL A 149 -10.92 7.35 14.73
C VAL A 149 -12.40 7.74 14.71
N VAL A 150 -12.98 7.75 13.51
CA VAL A 150 -14.41 7.97 13.32
C VAL A 150 -15.13 6.63 13.35
N THR A 151 -16.23 6.53 14.07
CA THR A 151 -17.02 5.28 14.11
C THR A 151 -18.14 5.27 13.07
N ILE A 152 -18.55 4.07 12.65
CA ILE A 152 -19.69 3.88 11.75
C ILE A 152 -20.97 4.45 12.40
N ASP A 153 -21.15 4.32 13.72
CA ASP A 153 -22.30 4.86 14.43
C ASP A 153 -22.33 6.39 14.42
N GLU A 154 -21.18 7.06 14.52
CA GLU A 154 -21.07 8.51 14.35
C GLU A 154 -21.47 8.93 12.94
N MET A 155 -20.97 8.25 11.90
CA MET A 155 -21.38 8.49 10.53
C MET A 155 -22.88 8.30 10.33
N LEU A 156 -23.45 7.19 10.83
CA LEU A 156 -24.90 6.90 10.78
C LEU A 156 -25.74 7.97 11.49
N SER A 157 -25.19 8.62 12.51
CA SER A 157 -25.87 9.70 13.23
C SER A 157 -26.20 10.91 12.33
N LEU A 158 -25.57 11.02 11.16
CA LEU A 158 -25.79 12.07 10.16
C LEU A 158 -26.95 11.78 9.20
N GLN A 159 -27.56 10.59 9.28
CA GLN A 159 -28.69 10.24 8.40
C GLN A 159 -29.82 11.28 8.51
N GLY A 160 -30.24 11.80 7.36
CA GLY A 160 -31.28 12.81 7.25
C GLY A 160 -30.90 14.21 7.76
N LYS A 161 -29.62 14.47 8.04
CA LYS A 161 -29.11 15.78 8.49
C LYS A 161 -28.31 16.53 7.43
N LEU A 162 -27.88 15.85 6.37
CA LEU A 162 -27.09 16.46 5.31
C LEU A 162 -27.95 17.27 4.34
N ASP A 163 -27.37 18.32 3.77
CA ASP A 163 -27.96 19.05 2.65
C ASP A 163 -27.94 18.17 1.39
N GLU A 164 -28.83 18.46 0.43
CA GLU A 164 -28.87 17.78 -0.85
C GLU A 164 -27.53 17.92 -1.61
N GLY A 165 -26.93 16.81 -1.99
CA GLY A 165 -25.67 16.75 -2.71
C GLY A 165 -24.44 16.58 -1.81
N ASP A 166 -24.60 16.65 -0.46
CA ASP A 166 -23.53 16.31 0.48
C ASP A 166 -23.63 14.84 0.92
N TYR A 167 -22.50 14.19 1.12
CA TYR A 167 -22.38 12.78 1.51
C TYR A 167 -21.41 12.63 2.66
N VAL A 168 -21.55 11.56 3.42
CA VAL A 168 -20.65 11.29 4.55
C VAL A 168 -19.34 10.69 4.08
N VAL A 169 -19.38 9.65 3.23
CA VAL A 169 -18.17 8.94 2.83
C VAL A 169 -18.27 8.43 1.37
N ASN A 170 -17.13 8.32 0.71
CA ASN A 170 -17.02 7.63 -0.59
C ASN A 170 -16.71 6.14 -0.39
N ASP A 171 -16.55 5.39 -1.49
CA ASP A 171 -16.24 3.96 -1.53
C ASP A 171 -14.87 3.65 -2.17
N ALA A 172 -13.97 4.64 -2.22
CA ALA A 172 -12.63 4.40 -2.73
C ALA A 172 -11.88 3.40 -1.85
N LEU A 173 -11.08 2.53 -2.47
CA LEU A 173 -10.36 1.45 -1.81
C LEU A 173 -11.24 0.55 -0.91
N LEU A 174 -12.48 0.29 -1.33
CA LEU A 174 -13.46 -0.46 -0.53
C LEU A 174 -12.93 -1.80 -0.01
N SER A 175 -12.20 -2.55 -0.82
CA SER A 175 -11.57 -3.81 -0.40
C SER A 175 -10.54 -3.63 0.73
N TRP A 176 -9.79 -2.53 0.72
CA TRP A 176 -8.84 -2.21 1.79
C TRP A 176 -9.56 -1.81 3.07
N VAL A 177 -10.66 -1.07 2.95
CA VAL A 177 -11.53 -0.72 4.08
C VAL A 177 -12.12 -1.98 4.71
N ILE A 178 -12.62 -2.92 3.89
CA ILE A 178 -13.14 -4.22 4.38
C ILE A 178 -12.04 -4.98 5.14
N LEU A 179 -10.83 -5.04 4.60
CA LEU A 179 -9.69 -5.72 5.25
C LEU A 179 -9.32 -5.06 6.58
N ALA A 180 -9.38 -3.74 6.67
CA ALA A 180 -9.20 -3.01 7.93
C ALA A 180 -10.29 -3.36 8.94
N GLN A 181 -11.58 -3.40 8.52
CA GLN A 181 -12.69 -3.81 9.39
C GLN A 181 -12.56 -5.26 9.88
N VAL A 182 -12.10 -6.18 9.02
CA VAL A 182 -11.84 -7.57 9.43
C VAL A 182 -10.84 -7.63 10.59
N GLN A 183 -9.74 -6.85 10.52
CA GLN A 183 -8.76 -6.76 11.61
C GLN A 183 -9.36 -6.10 12.86
N ASN A 184 -10.15 -5.03 12.70
CA ASN A 184 -10.83 -4.35 13.80
C ASN A 184 -11.79 -5.28 14.55
N LEU A 185 -12.46 -6.17 13.85
CA LEU A 185 -13.35 -7.19 14.40
C LEU A 185 -12.62 -8.43 14.95
N GLY A 186 -11.26 -8.46 14.87
CA GLY A 186 -10.44 -9.55 15.40
C GLY A 186 -10.41 -10.80 14.51
N GLY A 187 -10.71 -10.65 13.22
CA GLY A 187 -10.63 -11.71 12.23
C GLY A 187 -9.32 -11.71 11.44
N ASP A 188 -9.23 -12.64 10.50
CA ASP A 188 -8.15 -12.74 9.55
C ASP A 188 -8.71 -13.31 8.22
N ILE A 189 -7.95 -13.18 7.14
CA ILE A 189 -8.27 -13.69 5.80
C ILE A 189 -7.78 -15.12 5.59
N GLN A 190 -7.09 -15.68 6.56
CA GLN A 190 -6.54 -17.03 6.55
C GLN A 190 -6.75 -17.73 7.88
N LYS A 191 -6.74 -19.06 7.83
CA LYS A 191 -6.69 -19.92 9.01
C LYS A 191 -5.84 -21.14 8.70
N ASP A 192 -4.82 -21.39 9.51
CA ASP A 192 -3.90 -22.55 9.34
C ASP A 192 -3.28 -22.60 7.92
N GLY A 193 -2.95 -21.44 7.34
CA GLY A 193 -2.40 -21.31 5.99
C GLY A 193 -3.41 -21.50 4.85
N GLN A 194 -4.70 -21.68 5.15
CA GLN A 194 -5.76 -21.78 4.16
C GLN A 194 -6.59 -20.49 4.09
N PRO A 195 -7.15 -20.10 2.92
CA PRO A 195 -7.99 -18.92 2.81
C PRO A 195 -9.25 -19.07 3.69
N ALA A 196 -9.58 -17.99 4.41
CA ALA A 196 -10.73 -17.93 5.31
C ALA A 196 -11.57 -16.68 5.01
N ILE A 197 -12.25 -16.69 3.86
CA ILE A 197 -13.05 -15.55 3.37
C ILE A 197 -14.50 -15.67 3.81
N ASN A 198 -15.10 -16.87 3.70
CA ASN A 198 -16.47 -17.11 4.10
C ASN A 198 -16.56 -17.29 5.63
N THR A 199 -16.42 -16.19 6.36
CA THR A 199 -16.44 -16.14 7.83
C THR A 199 -17.45 -15.13 8.34
N GLU A 200 -17.93 -15.31 9.58
CA GLU A 200 -18.85 -14.33 10.23
C GLU A 200 -18.21 -12.95 10.35
N VAL A 201 -16.89 -12.87 10.57
CA VAL A 201 -16.18 -11.57 10.68
C VAL A 201 -16.15 -10.85 9.33
N MET A 202 -15.86 -11.56 8.25
CA MET A 202 -15.89 -10.98 6.90
C MET A 202 -17.30 -10.54 6.53
N LYS A 203 -18.32 -11.33 6.91
CA LYS A 203 -19.73 -10.97 6.74
C LYS A 203 -20.08 -9.69 7.49
N GLN A 204 -19.72 -9.61 8.77
CA GLN A 204 -19.97 -8.45 9.61
C GLN A 204 -19.30 -7.19 9.03
N ALA A 205 -18.06 -7.30 8.54
CA ALA A 205 -17.36 -6.18 7.90
C ALA A 205 -18.12 -5.63 6.69
N HIS A 206 -18.66 -6.50 5.83
CA HIS A 206 -19.50 -6.08 4.70
C HIS A 206 -20.82 -5.48 5.14
N GLU A 207 -21.50 -6.11 6.10
CA GLU A 207 -22.80 -5.63 6.62
C GLU A 207 -22.66 -4.27 7.29
N ASP A 208 -21.58 -4.01 8.03
CA ASP A 208 -21.34 -2.74 8.70
C ASP A 208 -21.13 -1.60 7.70
N ILE A 209 -20.37 -1.84 6.63
CA ILE A 209 -20.20 -0.84 5.58
C ILE A 209 -21.50 -0.64 4.79
N LYS A 210 -22.23 -1.73 4.51
CA LYS A 210 -23.52 -1.66 3.81
C LYS A 210 -24.55 -0.79 4.54
N LYS A 211 -24.51 -0.72 5.87
CA LYS A 211 -25.39 0.19 6.65
C LYS A 211 -25.24 1.65 6.24
N LEU A 212 -24.02 2.09 5.88
CA LEU A 212 -23.78 3.46 5.42
C LEU A 212 -24.41 3.69 4.03
N ASP A 213 -24.36 2.70 3.17
CA ASP A 213 -24.99 2.74 1.83
C ASP A 213 -26.52 2.74 1.96
N ASP A 214 -27.08 1.78 2.71
CA ASP A 214 -28.53 1.67 2.97
C ASP A 214 -29.10 2.93 3.64
N ALA A 215 -28.30 3.66 4.41
CA ALA A 215 -28.68 4.93 5.02
C ALA A 215 -28.59 6.14 4.05
N GLY A 216 -28.12 5.93 2.81
CA GLY A 216 -27.91 7.00 1.82
C GLY A 216 -26.78 7.97 2.17
N LEU A 217 -25.78 7.52 2.92
CA LEU A 217 -24.67 8.33 3.41
C LEU A 217 -23.40 8.22 2.56
N MET A 218 -23.34 7.20 1.69
CA MET A 218 -22.25 7.04 0.74
C MET A 218 -22.52 7.85 -0.54
N THR A 219 -21.47 8.24 -1.23
CA THR A 219 -21.57 8.86 -2.57
C THR A 219 -22.40 7.97 -3.51
N PRO A 220 -23.11 8.52 -4.51
CA PRO A 220 -23.94 7.71 -5.40
C PRO A 220 -23.13 6.63 -6.11
N PHE A 221 -23.68 5.42 -6.21
CA PHE A 221 -23.02 4.32 -6.90
C PHE A 221 -22.73 4.67 -8.37
N GLY A 222 -21.48 4.48 -8.78
CA GLY A 222 -21.02 4.78 -10.14
C GLY A 222 -20.52 6.22 -10.36
N GLU A 223 -20.66 7.11 -9.36
CA GLU A 223 -20.06 8.43 -9.41
C GLU A 223 -18.61 8.40 -8.86
N ASP A 224 -17.81 9.37 -9.28
CA ASP A 224 -16.43 9.49 -8.80
C ASP A 224 -16.38 10.18 -7.43
N GLY A 225 -16.42 9.36 -6.37
CA GLY A 225 -16.41 9.85 -4.98
C GLY A 225 -15.12 10.61 -4.62
N TYR A 226 -14.00 10.32 -5.29
CA TYR A 226 -12.74 11.04 -5.11
C TYR A 226 -12.87 12.49 -5.62
N LEU A 227 -13.37 12.69 -6.82
CA LEU A 227 -13.63 14.02 -7.37
C LEU A 227 -14.72 14.77 -6.61
N MET A 228 -15.71 14.05 -6.06
CA MET A 228 -16.73 14.65 -5.21
C MET A 228 -16.13 15.19 -3.89
N PHE A 229 -15.18 14.49 -3.27
CA PHE A 229 -14.45 14.99 -2.11
C PHE A 229 -13.65 16.25 -2.46
N GLN A 230 -12.92 16.24 -3.57
CA GLN A 230 -12.17 17.41 -4.05
C GLN A 230 -13.08 18.60 -4.36
N SER A 231 -14.31 18.35 -4.75
CA SER A 231 -15.33 19.39 -5.01
C SER A 231 -16.01 19.89 -3.73
N GLY A 232 -15.67 19.34 -2.55
CA GLY A 232 -16.18 19.78 -1.28
C GLY A 232 -17.56 19.23 -0.89
N ASN A 233 -18.00 18.11 -1.49
CA ASN A 233 -19.32 17.49 -1.27
C ASN A 233 -19.30 16.23 -0.38
N VAL A 234 -18.13 15.80 0.09
CA VAL A 234 -17.99 14.58 0.91
C VAL A 234 -17.25 14.92 2.20
N LEU A 235 -17.79 14.48 3.36
CA LEU A 235 -17.17 14.73 4.66
C LEU A 235 -15.86 13.96 4.80
N PHE A 236 -15.88 12.66 4.44
CA PHE A 236 -14.75 11.74 4.59
C PHE A 236 -14.48 11.02 3.26
N SER A 237 -13.24 11.01 2.84
CA SER A 237 -12.79 10.26 1.67
C SER A 237 -11.85 9.15 2.10
N THR A 238 -12.27 7.89 1.93
CA THR A 238 -11.36 6.76 2.04
C THR A 238 -10.48 6.71 0.81
N ASP A 239 -9.16 6.68 1.00
CA ASP A 239 -8.18 6.63 -0.10
C ASP A 239 -6.83 6.10 0.42
N GLY A 240 -5.77 6.23 -0.37
CA GLY A 240 -4.40 5.93 0.05
C GLY A 240 -3.63 7.18 0.46
N THR A 241 -2.56 6.98 1.24
CA THR A 241 -1.65 8.06 1.66
C THR A 241 -1.11 8.87 0.49
N TRP A 242 -0.93 8.25 -0.68
CA TRP A 242 -0.47 8.87 -1.93
C TRP A 242 -1.41 9.95 -2.49
N SER A 243 -2.69 9.95 -2.11
CA SER A 243 -3.67 10.95 -2.57
C SER A 243 -3.49 12.32 -1.91
N SER A 244 -2.71 12.40 -0.84
CA SER A 244 -2.44 13.66 -0.11
C SER A 244 -1.87 14.76 -1.00
N THR A 245 -0.99 14.43 -1.92
CA THR A 245 -0.36 15.37 -2.86
C THR A 245 -1.41 15.96 -3.81
N ALA A 246 -2.24 15.12 -4.41
CA ALA A 246 -3.30 15.57 -5.32
C ALA A 246 -4.36 16.41 -4.58
N HIS A 247 -4.76 16.02 -3.36
CA HIS A 247 -5.68 16.85 -2.55
C HIS A 247 -5.09 18.21 -2.18
N SER A 248 -3.79 18.26 -1.88
CA SER A 248 -3.09 19.52 -1.57
C SER A 248 -3.03 20.47 -2.76
N GLY A 249 -3.12 19.96 -3.99
CA GLY A 249 -3.17 20.75 -5.21
C GLY A 249 -4.54 21.38 -5.51
N VAL A 250 -5.60 21.02 -4.78
CA VAL A 250 -6.96 21.51 -5.03
C VAL A 250 -7.17 22.85 -4.31
N GLU A 251 -7.37 23.91 -5.08
CA GLU A 251 -7.62 25.25 -4.53
C GLU A 251 -8.94 25.28 -3.73
N GLY A 252 -8.87 25.69 -2.48
CA GLY A 252 -10.03 25.84 -1.59
C GLY A 252 -10.45 24.58 -0.85
N LEU A 253 -9.83 23.45 -1.07
CA LEU A 253 -10.06 22.23 -0.28
C LEU A 253 -9.32 22.34 1.07
N ASN A 254 -10.08 22.51 2.14
CA ASN A 254 -9.56 22.56 3.51
C ASN A 254 -9.72 21.18 4.17
N PHE A 255 -8.66 20.36 4.15
CA PHE A 255 -8.73 18.97 4.58
C PHE A 255 -7.71 18.62 5.66
N GLY A 256 -7.87 17.44 6.22
CA GLY A 256 -6.92 16.76 7.10
C GLY A 256 -6.95 15.26 6.84
N VAL A 257 -6.17 14.49 7.59
CA VAL A 257 -6.12 13.03 7.52
C VAL A 257 -6.35 12.43 8.89
N THR A 258 -6.96 11.25 8.92
CA THR A 258 -7.17 10.44 10.13
C THR A 258 -7.18 8.95 9.74
N ASN A 259 -7.31 8.09 10.73
CA ASN A 259 -7.44 6.65 10.53
C ASN A 259 -8.72 6.28 9.78
N ILE A 260 -8.72 5.16 9.10
CA ILE A 260 -9.95 4.59 8.52
C ILE A 260 -10.96 4.38 9.62
N TYR A 261 -12.22 4.71 9.34
CA TYR A 261 -13.32 4.51 10.27
C TYR A 261 -13.41 3.07 10.80
N SER A 262 -13.96 2.91 12.00
CA SER A 262 -14.08 1.60 12.65
C SER A 262 -15.50 1.39 13.18
N THR A 263 -15.83 0.14 13.49
CA THR A 263 -17.05 -0.20 14.23
C THR A 263 -16.96 0.14 15.72
N THR A 264 -15.74 0.29 16.25
CA THR A 264 -15.49 0.60 17.67
C THR A 264 -14.42 1.68 17.80
N PRO A 265 -14.53 2.59 18.80
CA PRO A 265 -13.51 3.62 19.00
C PRO A 265 -12.19 3.08 19.58
N ASP A 266 -12.23 1.90 20.21
CA ASP A 266 -11.08 1.36 20.96
C ASP A 266 -10.08 0.61 20.07
N LYS A 267 -10.46 0.27 18.82
CA LYS A 267 -9.63 -0.52 17.93
C LYS A 267 -9.77 -0.02 16.50
N PHE A 268 -8.66 0.36 15.92
CA PHE A 268 -8.58 0.75 14.52
C PHE A 268 -7.32 0.19 13.89
N THR A 269 -7.43 -0.11 12.61
CA THR A 269 -6.37 -0.65 11.78
C THR A 269 -6.44 0.03 10.44
N ASN A 270 -5.30 0.46 9.93
CA ASN A 270 -5.16 0.92 8.56
C ASN A 270 -4.51 -0.22 7.76
N ARG A 271 -5.22 -0.75 6.77
CA ARG A 271 -4.62 -1.73 5.87
C ARG A 271 -3.48 -1.06 5.14
N ALA A 272 -2.29 -1.63 5.25
CA ALA A 272 -1.07 -1.10 4.68
C ALA A 272 -0.38 -2.12 3.75
N SER A 273 0.56 -1.65 2.96
CA SER A 273 1.55 -2.42 2.24
C SER A 273 2.86 -1.64 2.24
N SER A 274 3.89 -2.15 1.57
CA SER A 274 5.19 -1.51 1.47
C SER A 274 5.76 -1.73 0.08
N HIS A 275 6.41 -0.71 -0.44
CA HIS A 275 7.33 -0.85 -1.57
C HIS A 275 8.67 -1.34 -1.02
N LEU A 276 9.12 -2.47 -1.50
CA LEU A 276 10.28 -3.18 -1.01
C LEU A 276 11.30 -3.36 -2.12
N PHE A 277 12.54 -2.96 -1.89
CA PHE A 277 13.64 -3.28 -2.78
C PHE A 277 13.98 -4.76 -2.65
N ALA A 278 14.01 -5.47 -3.75
CA ALA A 278 14.26 -6.89 -3.84
C ALA A 278 15.27 -7.23 -4.94
N MET A 279 16.13 -8.18 -4.70
CA MET A 279 16.98 -8.80 -5.70
C MET A 279 16.32 -10.09 -6.19
N LEU A 280 16.11 -10.19 -7.51
CA LEU A 280 15.63 -11.42 -8.11
C LEU A 280 16.82 -12.39 -8.30
N GLU A 281 16.56 -13.70 -8.23
CA GLU A 281 17.55 -14.73 -8.53
C GLU A 281 18.20 -14.47 -9.88
N ASN A 282 19.50 -14.22 -9.90
CA ASN A 282 20.24 -13.85 -11.11
C ASN A 282 21.71 -14.26 -11.04
N GLU A 283 22.05 -15.42 -11.61
CA GLU A 283 23.42 -15.96 -11.67
C GLU A 283 24.44 -15.01 -12.34
N ALA A 284 23.99 -14.01 -13.08
CA ALA A 284 24.87 -13.05 -13.74
C ALA A 284 25.23 -11.83 -12.86
N ARG A 285 24.61 -11.68 -11.68
CA ARG A 285 24.95 -10.63 -10.72
C ARG A 285 26.29 -10.93 -10.08
N THR A 286 27.13 -9.91 -9.91
CA THR A 286 28.44 -10.05 -9.28
C THR A 286 28.45 -9.42 -7.89
N ASP A 287 29.38 -9.86 -7.03
CA ASP A 287 29.57 -9.30 -5.69
C ASP A 287 29.83 -7.77 -5.73
N GLU A 288 30.48 -7.27 -6.79
CA GLU A 288 30.71 -5.84 -6.97
C GLU A 288 29.39 -5.09 -7.25
N LYS A 289 28.48 -5.68 -8.05
CA LYS A 289 27.17 -5.09 -8.26
C LYS A 289 26.32 -5.07 -6.98
N GLU A 290 26.38 -6.11 -6.16
CA GLU A 290 25.68 -6.14 -4.86
C GLU A 290 26.16 -5.02 -3.93
N LYS A 291 27.46 -4.71 -3.91
CA LYS A 291 27.97 -3.54 -3.21
C LYS A 291 27.43 -2.23 -3.77
N GLY A 292 27.38 -2.12 -5.11
CA GLY A 292 26.77 -0.95 -5.76
C GLY A 292 25.28 -0.81 -5.44
N ILE A 293 24.53 -1.93 -5.32
CA ILE A 293 23.15 -1.95 -4.87
C ILE A 293 23.07 -1.47 -3.42
N ALA A 294 23.96 -1.96 -2.54
CA ALA A 294 24.00 -1.55 -1.15
C ALA A 294 24.24 -0.03 -1.00
N ASP A 295 25.18 0.54 -1.77
CA ASP A 295 25.44 1.99 -1.78
C ASP A 295 24.21 2.78 -2.26
N PHE A 296 23.53 2.32 -3.29
CA PHE A 296 22.28 2.93 -3.77
C PHE A 296 21.17 2.88 -2.73
N LEU A 297 20.95 1.73 -2.08
CA LEU A 297 19.90 1.57 -1.09
C LEU A 297 20.15 2.43 0.16
N GLU A 298 21.41 2.58 0.59
CA GLU A 298 21.76 3.50 1.68
C GLU A 298 21.55 4.97 1.29
N PHE A 299 21.87 5.32 0.05
CA PHE A 299 21.55 6.65 -0.47
C PHE A 299 20.05 6.92 -0.42
N ILE A 300 19.22 5.96 -0.89
CA ILE A 300 17.75 6.09 -0.83
C ILE A 300 17.27 6.22 0.61
N ARG A 301 17.75 5.36 1.54
CA ARG A 301 17.38 5.43 2.95
C ARG A 301 17.63 6.82 3.54
N SER A 302 18.79 7.37 3.29
CA SER A 302 19.20 8.68 3.85
C SER A 302 18.52 9.87 3.18
N ASN A 303 18.04 9.72 1.93
CA ASN A 303 17.44 10.80 1.14
C ASN A 303 15.94 10.57 0.88
N SER A 304 15.29 9.67 1.63
CA SER A 304 13.88 9.32 1.42
C SER A 304 12.88 10.43 1.74
N LEU A 305 13.33 11.59 2.24
CA LEU A 305 12.49 12.79 2.34
C LEU A 305 11.97 13.23 0.96
N GLU A 306 12.75 13.05 -0.11
CA GLU A 306 12.27 13.28 -1.47
C GLU A 306 11.10 12.36 -1.83
N TRP A 307 11.18 11.09 -1.38
CA TRP A 307 10.10 10.10 -1.54
C TRP A 307 8.83 10.48 -0.76
N ALA A 308 8.96 11.14 0.41
CA ALA A 308 7.82 11.61 1.19
C ALA A 308 6.90 12.57 0.41
N LYS A 309 7.42 13.28 -0.59
CA LYS A 309 6.65 14.18 -1.46
C LYS A 309 5.61 13.42 -2.31
N ALA A 310 5.82 12.13 -2.55
CA ALA A 310 4.84 11.26 -3.19
C ALA A 310 3.66 10.86 -2.26
N GLY A 311 3.60 11.39 -1.04
CA GLY A 311 2.55 11.09 -0.05
C GLY A 311 2.78 9.79 0.72
N GLN A 312 3.94 9.15 0.57
CA GLN A 312 4.24 7.87 1.21
C GLN A 312 4.82 8.06 2.62
N ILE A 313 4.59 7.09 3.51
CA ILE A 313 5.19 7.03 4.84
C ILE A 313 6.59 6.43 4.69
N VAL A 314 7.63 7.25 4.80
CA VAL A 314 9.00 6.78 4.61
C VAL A 314 9.39 5.74 5.65
N ALA A 315 10.00 4.63 5.21
CA ALA A 315 10.37 3.55 6.11
C ALA A 315 11.63 3.86 6.95
N SER A 316 12.51 4.76 6.50
CA SER A 316 13.69 5.21 7.25
C SER A 316 13.29 5.94 8.52
N LYS A 317 13.63 5.41 9.71
CA LYS A 317 13.36 6.08 10.99
C LYS A 317 14.03 7.44 11.09
N GLU A 318 15.30 7.54 10.65
CA GLU A 318 16.05 8.80 10.68
C GLU A 318 15.29 9.92 9.93
N VAL A 319 14.78 9.63 8.75
CA VAL A 319 14.01 10.60 7.95
C VAL A 319 12.62 10.78 8.53
N ASN A 320 11.94 9.71 8.93
CA ASN A 320 10.61 9.75 9.51
C ASN A 320 10.54 10.61 10.80
N GLU A 321 11.57 10.55 11.62
CA GLU A 321 11.69 11.34 12.87
C GLU A 321 12.21 12.77 12.64
N SER A 322 12.55 13.15 11.40
CA SER A 322 13.08 14.49 11.10
C SER A 322 11.99 15.57 11.20
N PRO A 323 12.34 16.80 11.61
CA PRO A 323 11.38 17.89 11.64
C PRO A 323 10.75 18.20 10.28
N GLU A 324 11.50 18.00 9.21
CA GLU A 324 11.07 18.24 7.84
C GLU A 324 9.98 17.23 7.42
N TYR A 325 10.09 15.96 7.80
CA TYR A 325 9.07 14.95 7.52
C TYR A 325 7.79 15.22 8.33
N GLN A 326 7.90 15.74 9.54
CA GLN A 326 6.75 16.05 10.39
C GLN A 326 5.84 17.17 9.83
N GLU A 327 6.29 17.89 8.81
CA GLU A 327 5.44 18.87 8.10
C GLU A 327 4.50 18.22 7.06
N TYR A 328 4.74 16.96 6.67
CA TYR A 328 3.87 16.24 5.74
C TYR A 328 2.66 15.64 6.48
N ILE A 329 1.49 15.68 5.82
CA ILE A 329 0.24 15.23 6.42
C ILE A 329 0.27 13.73 6.79
N GLN A 330 0.95 12.90 6.01
CA GLN A 330 1.08 11.46 6.29
C GLN A 330 1.95 11.14 7.51
N SER A 331 2.68 12.10 8.08
CA SER A 331 3.38 11.93 9.35
C SER A 331 2.42 11.62 10.51
N PHE A 332 1.13 11.91 10.34
CA PHE A 332 0.07 11.50 11.26
C PHE A 332 0.18 10.01 11.60
N PHE A 333 0.38 9.13 10.63
CA PHE A 333 0.44 7.68 10.81
C PHE A 333 1.70 7.17 11.55
N THR A 334 2.64 8.05 11.85
CA THR A 334 3.85 7.74 12.63
C THR A 334 4.06 8.69 13.80
N SER A 335 3.04 9.48 14.14
CA SER A 335 3.08 10.49 15.21
C SER A 335 3.26 9.91 16.61
N ASN A 336 2.88 8.65 16.80
CA ASN A 336 3.02 7.90 18.05
C ASN A 336 2.97 6.39 17.80
N GLU A 337 3.27 5.60 18.82
CA GLU A 337 3.35 4.13 18.75
C GLU A 337 2.01 3.49 18.33
N LYS A 338 0.86 4.00 18.81
CA LYS A 338 -0.48 3.51 18.48
C LYS A 338 -0.77 3.64 16.99
N GLU A 339 -0.38 4.78 16.39
CA GLU A 339 -0.54 5.00 14.94
C GLU A 339 0.36 4.06 14.13
N ILE A 340 1.61 3.89 14.55
CA ILE A 340 2.53 2.95 13.90
C ILE A 340 1.98 1.51 13.98
N GLU A 341 1.47 1.08 15.14
CA GLU A 341 0.89 -0.25 15.33
C GLU A 341 -0.39 -0.46 14.51
N SER A 342 -1.11 0.60 14.17
CA SER A 342 -2.32 0.52 13.34
C SER A 342 -2.04 0.13 11.88
N LEU A 343 -0.82 0.34 11.39
CA LEU A 343 -0.40 0.03 10.02
C LEU A 343 -0.23 -1.48 9.86
N TYR A 344 -1.25 -2.15 9.34
CA TYR A 344 -1.28 -3.61 9.21
C TYR A 344 -0.97 -4.07 7.78
N ILE A 345 0.14 -4.79 7.62
CA ILE A 345 0.57 -5.37 6.34
C ILE A 345 0.24 -6.86 6.33
N TYR A 346 -0.58 -7.28 5.37
CA TYR A 346 -0.87 -8.69 5.16
C TYR A 346 0.31 -9.39 4.48
N THR A 347 0.81 -10.44 5.11
CA THR A 347 1.93 -11.27 4.59
C THR A 347 1.47 -12.70 4.27
N TYR A 348 0.17 -12.90 4.04
CA TYR A 348 -0.37 -14.17 3.61
C TYR A 348 0.02 -14.48 2.16
N GLU A 349 0.55 -15.66 1.90
CA GLU A 349 1.06 -16.09 0.59
C GLU A 349 0.03 -15.90 -0.55
N PHE A 350 -1.24 -16.18 -0.29
CA PHE A 350 -2.31 -16.07 -1.28
C PHE A 350 -3.11 -14.77 -1.16
N TYR A 351 -2.60 -13.77 -0.44
CA TYR A 351 -3.21 -12.47 -0.31
C TYR A 351 -3.61 -11.85 -1.67
N PRO A 352 -2.78 -11.91 -2.74
CA PRO A 352 -3.18 -11.33 -4.03
C PRO A 352 -4.48 -11.88 -4.59
N TYR A 353 -4.78 -13.17 -4.35
CA TYR A 353 -6.06 -13.77 -4.78
C TYR A 353 -7.23 -13.33 -3.91
N VAL A 354 -6.99 -13.09 -2.62
CA VAL A 354 -8.00 -12.52 -1.71
C VAL A 354 -8.34 -11.10 -2.12
N GLN A 355 -7.32 -10.28 -2.40
CA GLN A 355 -7.52 -8.92 -2.89
C GLN A 355 -8.31 -8.90 -4.20
N GLU A 356 -7.94 -9.75 -5.17
CA GLU A 356 -8.67 -9.87 -6.45
C GLU A 356 -10.13 -10.27 -6.24
N ALA A 357 -10.42 -11.16 -5.28
CA ALA A 357 -11.78 -11.57 -4.96
C ALA A 357 -12.59 -10.42 -4.34
N LEU A 358 -12.01 -9.69 -3.39
CA LEU A 358 -12.64 -8.53 -2.75
C LEU A 358 -12.94 -7.43 -3.79
N ASP A 359 -11.97 -7.07 -4.62
CA ASP A 359 -12.14 -6.06 -5.66
C ASP A 359 -13.25 -6.43 -6.67
N LYS A 360 -13.39 -7.72 -6.95
CA LYS A 360 -14.36 -8.22 -7.92
C LYS A 360 -15.78 -8.31 -7.40
N TYR A 361 -15.98 -8.64 -6.13
CA TYR A 361 -17.31 -9.02 -5.64
C TYR A 361 -17.86 -8.07 -4.55
N SER A 362 -17.01 -7.34 -3.79
CA SER A 362 -17.51 -6.59 -2.63
C SER A 362 -18.39 -5.41 -3.02
N VAL A 363 -18.10 -4.75 -4.14
CA VAL A 363 -18.92 -3.64 -4.63
C VAL A 363 -20.36 -4.11 -4.90
N ASP A 364 -20.53 -5.26 -5.57
CA ASP A 364 -21.86 -5.81 -5.86
C ASP A 364 -22.62 -6.24 -4.59
N MET A 365 -21.92 -6.63 -3.53
CA MET A 365 -22.53 -7.01 -2.26
C MET A 365 -22.96 -5.80 -1.41
N ILE A 366 -22.25 -4.68 -1.52
CA ILE A 366 -22.44 -3.51 -0.65
C ILE A 366 -23.22 -2.40 -1.36
N ARG A 367 -22.90 -2.12 -2.62
CA ARG A 367 -23.33 -0.91 -3.34
C ARG A 367 -24.44 -1.15 -4.38
N ASN A 368 -24.77 -2.38 -4.66
CA ASN A 368 -25.72 -2.73 -5.72
C ASN A 368 -26.94 -3.43 -5.12
N ASP A 369 -28.09 -2.76 -5.08
CA ASP A 369 -29.35 -3.30 -4.54
C ASP A 369 -29.87 -4.53 -5.32
N GLU A 370 -29.49 -4.67 -6.60
CA GLU A 370 -29.77 -5.82 -7.45
C GLU A 370 -28.61 -6.83 -7.45
N GLY A 371 -27.60 -6.60 -6.59
CA GLY A 371 -26.38 -7.37 -6.50
C GLY A 371 -26.53 -8.71 -5.80
N ILE A 372 -25.36 -9.28 -5.47
CA ILE A 372 -25.28 -10.58 -4.83
C ILE A 372 -25.52 -10.41 -3.32
N ASP A 373 -26.35 -11.30 -2.74
CA ASP A 373 -26.46 -11.42 -1.27
C ASP A 373 -25.07 -11.69 -0.65
N ILE A 374 -24.79 -11.09 0.52
CA ILE A 374 -23.48 -11.17 1.17
C ILE A 374 -23.08 -12.63 1.45
N ASP A 375 -23.99 -13.47 1.96
CA ASP A 375 -23.67 -14.88 2.25
C ASP A 375 -23.34 -15.69 0.98
N GLU A 376 -23.97 -15.38 -0.14
CA GLU A 376 -23.68 -16.01 -1.45
C GLU A 376 -22.36 -15.45 -2.03
N GLY A 377 -22.14 -14.15 -1.93
CA GLY A 377 -20.92 -13.48 -2.36
C GLY A 377 -19.70 -14.02 -1.65
N LEU A 378 -19.74 -14.17 -0.31
CA LEU A 378 -18.63 -14.71 0.47
C LEU A 378 -18.30 -16.17 0.11
N LYS A 379 -19.30 -17.01 -0.15
CA LYS A 379 -19.07 -18.39 -0.65
C LYS A 379 -18.41 -18.37 -2.03
N THR A 380 -18.84 -17.44 -2.88
CA THR A 380 -18.27 -17.27 -4.23
C THR A 380 -16.81 -16.82 -4.16
N MET A 381 -16.50 -15.85 -3.30
CA MET A 381 -15.13 -15.39 -3.07
C MET A 381 -14.22 -16.48 -2.50
N GLN A 382 -14.70 -17.23 -1.49
CA GLN A 382 -13.95 -18.36 -0.92
C GLN A 382 -13.57 -19.35 -2.01
N LYS A 383 -14.57 -19.77 -2.82
CA LYS A 383 -14.33 -20.70 -3.93
C LYS A 383 -13.38 -20.13 -4.97
N PHE A 384 -13.52 -18.84 -5.31
CA PHE A 384 -12.64 -18.17 -6.27
C PHE A 384 -11.18 -18.25 -5.84
N VAL A 385 -10.88 -17.93 -4.58
CA VAL A 385 -9.52 -17.99 -4.02
C VAL A 385 -8.99 -19.42 -4.03
N GLU A 386 -9.80 -20.40 -3.59
CA GLU A 386 -9.44 -21.84 -3.61
C GLU A 386 -9.13 -22.34 -5.04
N ASP A 387 -9.94 -21.96 -6.03
CA ASP A 387 -9.73 -22.33 -7.42
C ASP A 387 -8.41 -21.71 -7.96
N LYS A 388 -8.12 -20.45 -7.66
CA LYS A 388 -6.85 -19.77 -8.03
C LYS A 388 -5.63 -20.47 -7.43
N ILE A 389 -5.69 -20.84 -6.16
CA ILE A 389 -4.61 -21.59 -5.49
C ILE A 389 -4.40 -22.95 -6.18
N ALA A 390 -5.48 -23.65 -6.51
CA ALA A 390 -5.41 -24.95 -7.18
C ALA A 390 -4.85 -24.86 -8.63
N GLU A 391 -5.07 -23.74 -9.30
CA GLU A 391 -4.50 -23.45 -10.64
C GLU A 391 -3.01 -23.13 -10.58
N GLY A 392 -2.57 -22.34 -9.60
CA GLY A 392 -1.16 -21.99 -9.40
C GLY A 392 -0.28 -23.17 -8.95
N ASN A 393 -0.87 -24.20 -8.38
CA ASN A 393 -0.15 -25.43 -7.96
C ASN A 393 -0.02 -26.49 -9.08
N LYS A 394 -0.39 -26.19 -10.32
CA LYS A 394 -0.26 -27.08 -11.50
C LYS A 394 0.90 -26.67 -12.38
#